data_9b711f705507285e8bd01f061be3ab9c
#
_entry.id   9b711f705507285e8bd01f061be3ab9c
#
_cell.length_a   1.000
_cell.length_b   1.000
_cell.length_c   1.000
_cell.angle_alpha   90.00
_cell.angle_beta   90.00
_cell.angle_gamma   90.00
#
_symmetry.space_group_name_H-M   'P 1'
#
loop_
_entity.id
_entity.type
_entity.pdbx_description
1 polymer ?
#
loop_
_entity_poly.entity_id
_entity_poly.type
_entity_poly.pdbx_seq_one_letter_code
_entity_poly.pdbx_strand_id
1 'polypeptide(L)'
;MDLIVGIVAGGPRLLCVTEAVSVRNLAKRFGTTTALADMTWTARHGQVTAILGPNGAGKTTTIECAEGLRRPDSGQVRVFGTDPWQASADHRAAVGVMLQDGGLPNASTPVRLLRHLAAFHSCPADVEMLVKRLGIDAFAGTTVRRLSGGQKQRVALAAALVGRPHVAFLDEPTAGLDPHARLDAWDLIRETRDTGCAVIVTTHSFEEAERLADHIVIVTAGRVATQGSLAEVTSESSLEDLYFSLTRESQR
;
A
#
# COMPACT_ATOMS: atom_id res chain seq x y z
N MET A 1 -9.41 22.20 -9.10
CA MET A 1 -10.68 21.47 -8.78
C MET A 1 -11.00 20.62 -10.00
N ASP A 2 -10.17 19.60 -10.21
CA ASP A 2 -10.21 18.79 -11.43
C ASP A 2 -11.04 17.53 -11.19
N LEU A 3 -12.16 17.46 -11.94
CA LEU A 3 -13.05 16.30 -11.94
C LEU A 3 -12.33 15.14 -12.66
N ILE A 4 -11.96 14.10 -11.93
CA ILE A 4 -11.58 12.83 -12.54
C ILE A 4 -12.89 12.10 -12.87
N VAL A 5 -13.23 12.10 -14.17
CA VAL A 5 -14.36 11.33 -14.71
C VAL A 5 -13.89 9.88 -14.88
N GLY A 6 -14.27 9.01 -13.96
CA GLY A 6 -14.12 7.57 -14.13
C GLY A 6 -15.17 7.07 -15.13
N ILE A 7 -14.75 6.65 -16.33
CA ILE A 7 -15.63 5.99 -17.31
C ILE A 7 -15.87 4.56 -16.84
N VAL A 8 -17.00 4.32 -16.18
CA VAL A 8 -17.56 2.99 -16.01
C VAL A 8 -18.67 2.85 -17.04
N ALA A 9 -18.62 1.83 -17.90
CA ALA A 9 -19.63 1.55 -18.91
C ALA A 9 -21.02 1.41 -18.26
N GLY A 10 -21.86 2.46 -18.39
CA GLY A 10 -23.22 2.47 -17.83
C GLY A 10 -23.65 3.83 -17.30
N GLY A 11 -23.55 4.92 -18.11
CA GLY A 11 -24.14 6.23 -17.84
C GLY A 11 -23.40 7.09 -16.77
N PRO A 12 -23.44 8.44 -16.88
CA PRO A 12 -22.68 9.32 -16.00
C PRO A 12 -23.33 9.40 -14.63
N ARG A 13 -22.83 8.62 -13.66
CA ARG A 13 -23.00 8.97 -12.23
C ARG A 13 -21.76 9.76 -11.81
N LEU A 14 -21.90 11.06 -11.69
CA LEU A 14 -20.98 11.93 -10.95
C LEU A 14 -20.99 11.50 -9.48
N LEU A 15 -20.20 10.51 -9.14
CA LEU A 15 -19.80 10.25 -7.77
C LEU A 15 -18.50 11.03 -7.56
N CYS A 16 -18.59 12.13 -6.83
CA CYS A 16 -17.44 12.80 -6.25
C CYS A 16 -16.88 11.86 -5.16
N VAL A 17 -16.29 10.72 -5.56
CA VAL A 17 -15.66 9.77 -4.65
C VAL A 17 -14.26 10.30 -4.40
N THR A 18 -14.11 11.12 -3.38
CA THR A 18 -12.80 11.59 -2.89
C THR A 18 -12.02 10.44 -2.24
N GLU A 19 -12.71 9.41 -1.74
CA GLU A 19 -12.14 8.23 -1.08
C GLU A 19 -11.90 7.11 -2.09
N ALA A 20 -10.63 6.73 -2.27
CA ALA A 20 -10.25 5.55 -3.06
C ALA A 20 -10.42 4.26 -2.26
N VAL A 21 -10.11 4.30 -0.95
CA VAL A 21 -10.28 3.19 0.00
C VAL A 21 -11.04 3.70 1.22
N SER A 22 -12.03 2.93 1.67
CA SER A 22 -12.77 3.17 2.90
C SER A 22 -12.85 1.89 3.72
N VAL A 23 -12.36 1.95 4.94
CA VAL A 23 -12.41 0.88 5.95
C VAL A 23 -13.23 1.40 7.13
N ARG A 24 -14.28 0.67 7.53
CA ARG A 24 -15.21 1.10 8.60
C ARG A 24 -15.50 -0.03 9.57
N ASN A 25 -15.23 0.22 10.85
CA ASN A 25 -15.49 -0.68 11.98
C ASN A 25 -15.01 -2.12 11.72
N LEU A 26 -13.83 -2.26 11.08
CA LEU A 26 -13.34 -3.55 10.64
C LEU A 26 -12.85 -4.35 11.83
N ALA A 27 -13.34 -5.60 11.96
CA ALA A 27 -12.88 -6.53 12.98
C ALA A 27 -12.40 -7.83 12.35
N LYS A 28 -11.34 -8.40 12.95
CA LYS A 28 -10.75 -9.68 12.56
C LYS A 28 -10.11 -10.40 13.73
N ARG A 29 -10.43 -11.68 13.89
CA ARG A 29 -9.84 -12.56 14.91
C ARG A 29 -9.19 -13.77 14.25
N PHE A 30 -8.12 -14.26 14.89
CA PHE A 30 -7.42 -15.49 14.56
C PHE A 30 -7.40 -16.37 15.82
N GLY A 31 -8.32 -17.32 15.88
CA GLY A 31 -8.50 -18.11 17.08
C GLY A 31 -8.83 -17.21 18.29
N THR A 32 -7.97 -17.18 19.28
CA THR A 32 -8.13 -16.34 20.48
C THR A 32 -7.59 -14.92 20.31
N THR A 33 -6.78 -14.65 19.28
CA THR A 33 -6.12 -13.35 19.06
C THR A 33 -7.00 -12.43 18.25
N THR A 34 -7.30 -11.23 18.77
CA THR A 34 -7.97 -10.15 18.03
C THR A 34 -6.93 -9.33 17.29
N ALA A 35 -6.88 -9.43 15.97
CA ALA A 35 -5.96 -8.66 15.13
C ALA A 35 -6.52 -7.28 14.79
N LEU A 36 -7.83 -7.19 14.52
CA LEU A 36 -8.56 -5.93 14.31
C LEU A 36 -9.75 -5.92 15.24
N ALA A 37 -9.92 -4.85 16.02
CA ALA A 37 -10.96 -4.70 17.02
C ALA A 37 -12.07 -3.69 16.60
N ASP A 38 -11.67 -2.63 15.90
CA ASP A 38 -12.55 -1.59 15.36
C ASP A 38 -11.70 -0.64 14.51
N MET A 39 -11.27 -1.14 13.34
CA MET A 39 -10.38 -0.39 12.47
C MET A 39 -11.20 0.49 11.52
N THR A 40 -10.97 1.81 11.55
CA THR A 40 -11.67 2.77 10.68
C THR A 40 -10.68 3.80 10.15
N TRP A 41 -10.46 3.80 8.83
CA TRP A 41 -9.62 4.76 8.13
C TRP A 41 -10.01 4.88 6.66
N THR A 42 -9.53 5.94 6.00
CA THR A 42 -9.77 6.18 4.57
C THR A 42 -8.47 6.57 3.87
N ALA A 43 -8.40 6.31 2.56
CA ALA A 43 -7.35 6.83 1.68
C ALA A 43 -7.96 7.52 0.47
N ARG A 44 -7.34 8.61 0.02
CA ARG A 44 -7.83 9.45 -1.08
C ARG A 44 -6.98 9.30 -2.33
N HIS A 45 -7.58 9.53 -3.49
CA HIS A 45 -6.86 9.60 -4.75
C HIS A 45 -5.78 10.69 -4.70
N GLY A 46 -4.62 10.42 -5.32
CA GLY A 46 -3.50 11.36 -5.38
C GLY A 46 -2.87 11.67 -4.03
N GLN A 47 -3.01 10.78 -3.05
CA GLN A 47 -2.39 10.90 -1.73
C GLN A 47 -1.67 9.62 -1.34
N VAL A 48 -0.60 9.78 -0.55
CA VAL A 48 0.03 8.68 0.19
C VAL A 48 -0.56 8.65 1.61
N THR A 49 -1.20 7.55 1.96
CA THR A 49 -1.67 7.27 3.33
C THR A 49 -0.69 6.31 3.99
N ALA A 50 0.04 6.76 5.01
CA ALA A 50 0.93 5.90 5.77
C ALA A 50 0.23 5.35 7.02
N ILE A 51 0.22 4.02 7.15
CA ILE A 51 -0.29 3.31 8.32
C ILE A 51 0.90 2.90 9.20
N LEU A 52 1.06 3.57 10.33
CA LEU A 52 2.10 3.31 11.32
C LEU A 52 1.55 2.53 12.51
N GLY A 53 2.39 1.71 13.11
CA GLY A 53 2.04 0.98 14.32
C GLY A 53 3.09 -0.06 14.67
N PRO A 54 3.12 -0.57 15.92
CA PRO A 54 4.03 -1.63 16.31
C PRO A 54 3.70 -2.96 15.59
N ASN A 55 4.62 -3.93 15.70
CA ASN A 55 4.35 -5.26 15.21
C ASN A 55 3.14 -5.86 15.94
N GLY A 56 2.24 -6.49 15.17
CA GLY A 56 0.99 -7.03 15.72
C GLY A 56 -0.14 -6.02 15.91
N ALA A 57 0.05 -4.73 15.58
CA ALA A 57 -1.01 -3.71 15.69
C ALA A 57 -2.16 -3.88 14.70
N GLY A 58 -2.03 -4.76 13.69
CA GLY A 58 -3.07 -5.02 12.69
C GLY A 58 -2.82 -4.36 11.33
N LYS A 59 -1.64 -3.75 11.10
CA LYS A 59 -1.30 -3.08 9.81
C LYS A 59 -1.48 -3.99 8.61
N THR A 60 -0.74 -5.10 8.54
CA THR A 60 -0.85 -6.08 7.45
C THR A 60 -2.25 -6.65 7.35
N THR A 61 -2.90 -6.99 8.47
CA THR A 61 -4.26 -7.56 8.45
C THR A 61 -5.30 -6.62 7.88
N THR A 62 -5.24 -5.30 8.19
CA THR A 62 -6.20 -4.34 7.63
C THR A 62 -5.97 -4.15 6.13
N ILE A 63 -4.71 -4.15 5.66
CA ILE A 63 -4.37 -4.08 4.24
C ILE A 63 -4.81 -5.36 3.51
N GLU A 64 -4.49 -6.55 4.02
CA GLU A 64 -4.94 -7.81 3.43
C GLU A 64 -6.49 -7.88 3.28
N CYS A 65 -7.23 -7.25 4.21
CA CYS A 65 -8.67 -7.12 4.07
C CYS A 65 -9.05 -6.16 2.93
N ALA A 66 -8.33 -5.05 2.78
CA ALA A 66 -8.58 -4.06 1.72
C ALA A 66 -8.18 -4.58 0.32
N GLU A 67 -7.16 -5.41 0.25
CA GLU A 67 -6.73 -6.12 -0.96
C GLU A 67 -7.72 -7.24 -1.40
N GLY A 68 -8.63 -7.65 -0.50
CA GLY A 68 -9.51 -8.79 -0.74
C GLY A 68 -8.84 -10.15 -0.52
N LEU A 69 -7.65 -10.19 0.06
CA LEU A 69 -6.93 -11.43 0.37
C LEU A 69 -7.45 -12.08 1.66
N ARG A 70 -8.01 -11.28 2.57
CA ARG A 70 -8.51 -11.73 3.85
C ARG A 70 -9.92 -11.20 4.13
N ARG A 71 -10.85 -12.11 4.44
CA ARG A 71 -12.20 -11.71 4.77
C ARG A 71 -12.27 -11.23 6.22
N PRO A 72 -12.82 -10.04 6.50
CA PRO A 72 -13.07 -9.58 7.86
C PRO A 72 -14.21 -10.40 8.51
N ASP A 73 -14.27 -10.40 9.84
CA ASP A 73 -15.36 -11.04 10.58
C ASP A 73 -16.56 -10.11 10.71
N SER A 74 -16.31 -8.77 10.75
CA SER A 74 -17.35 -7.74 10.70
C SER A 74 -16.77 -6.41 10.19
N GLY A 75 -17.65 -5.44 9.97
CA GLY A 75 -17.29 -4.14 9.39
C GLY A 75 -17.36 -4.16 7.86
N GLN A 76 -16.83 -3.10 7.25
CA GLN A 76 -16.93 -2.90 5.82
C GLN A 76 -15.63 -2.37 5.23
N VAL A 77 -15.26 -2.92 4.07
CA VAL A 77 -14.18 -2.40 3.23
C VAL A 77 -14.76 -2.05 1.86
N ARG A 78 -14.36 -0.91 1.32
CA ARG A 78 -14.65 -0.49 -0.05
C ARG A 78 -13.37 0.01 -0.72
N VAL A 79 -13.12 -0.48 -1.92
CA VAL A 79 -12.09 0.03 -2.82
C VAL A 79 -12.80 0.49 -4.08
N PHE A 80 -12.68 1.76 -4.45
CA PHE A 80 -13.52 2.40 -5.49
C PHE A 80 -15.02 2.17 -5.29
N GLY A 81 -15.50 2.18 -4.05
CA GLY A 81 -16.89 1.89 -3.71
C GLY A 81 -17.31 0.43 -3.79
N THR A 82 -16.45 -0.48 -4.24
CA THR A 82 -16.70 -1.91 -4.41
C THR A 82 -16.14 -2.72 -3.24
N ASP A 83 -16.86 -3.76 -2.82
CA ASP A 83 -16.35 -4.78 -1.88
C ASP A 83 -15.22 -5.58 -2.59
N PRO A 84 -13.97 -5.59 -2.10
CA PRO A 84 -12.87 -6.29 -2.75
C PRO A 84 -13.11 -7.80 -2.95
N TRP A 85 -13.96 -8.43 -2.13
CA TRP A 85 -14.37 -9.82 -2.28
C TRP A 85 -15.33 -10.07 -3.46
N GLN A 86 -15.98 -9.02 -3.95
CA GLN A 86 -16.89 -9.06 -5.10
C GLN A 86 -16.28 -8.37 -6.33
N ALA A 87 -15.00 -8.06 -6.27
CA ALA A 87 -14.28 -7.31 -7.31
C ALA A 87 -14.21 -8.09 -8.62
N SER A 88 -14.52 -7.41 -9.72
CA SER A 88 -14.33 -7.91 -11.09
C SER A 88 -12.83 -8.04 -11.44
N ALA A 89 -12.52 -8.66 -12.57
CA ALA A 89 -11.15 -8.71 -13.08
C ALA A 89 -10.61 -7.29 -13.35
N ASP A 90 -11.42 -6.41 -13.95
CA ASP A 90 -11.04 -5.02 -14.26
C ASP A 90 -10.78 -4.22 -12.99
N HIS A 91 -11.59 -4.43 -11.94
CA HIS A 91 -11.36 -3.81 -10.64
C HIS A 91 -10.01 -4.27 -10.05
N ARG A 92 -9.73 -5.58 -10.06
CA ARG A 92 -8.45 -6.11 -9.57
C ARG A 92 -7.25 -5.63 -10.38
N ALA A 93 -7.41 -5.45 -11.70
CA ALA A 93 -6.36 -4.89 -12.55
C ALA A 93 -6.03 -3.42 -12.22
N ALA A 94 -6.97 -2.69 -11.59
CA ALA A 94 -6.75 -1.30 -11.14
C ALA A 94 -6.08 -1.22 -9.75
N VAL A 95 -5.81 -2.35 -9.09
CA VAL A 95 -5.20 -2.43 -7.76
C VAL A 95 -3.82 -3.06 -7.85
N GLY A 96 -2.81 -2.34 -7.40
CA GLY A 96 -1.44 -2.86 -7.23
C GLY A 96 -1.24 -3.36 -5.80
N VAL A 97 -0.59 -4.51 -5.65
CA VAL A 97 -0.38 -5.13 -4.34
C VAL A 97 1.08 -5.54 -4.19
N MET A 98 1.70 -5.11 -3.11
CA MET A 98 3.02 -5.52 -2.69
C MET A 98 2.93 -6.18 -1.30
N LEU A 99 3.02 -7.49 -1.27
CA LEU A 99 2.97 -8.28 -0.03
C LEU A 99 4.29 -8.20 0.74
N GLN A 100 4.23 -8.22 2.07
CA GLN A 100 5.40 -8.22 2.96
C GLN A 100 6.30 -9.43 2.70
N ASP A 101 5.71 -10.62 2.57
CA ASP A 101 6.43 -11.86 2.31
C ASP A 101 5.82 -12.62 1.12
N GLY A 102 6.68 -13.09 0.22
CA GLY A 102 6.26 -13.97 -0.87
C GLY A 102 5.68 -13.22 -2.09
N GLY A 103 4.72 -13.84 -2.77
CA GLY A 103 4.05 -13.27 -3.95
C GLY A 103 4.84 -13.35 -5.26
N LEU A 104 6.16 -13.44 -5.22
CA LEU A 104 7.00 -13.51 -6.41
C LEU A 104 7.31 -14.97 -6.81
N PRO A 105 7.09 -15.36 -8.09
CA PRO A 105 7.43 -16.69 -8.59
C PRO A 105 8.92 -16.99 -8.51
N ASN A 106 9.30 -17.95 -7.67
CA ASN A 106 10.69 -18.28 -7.36
C ASN A 106 11.56 -18.69 -8.55
N ALA A 107 10.98 -19.31 -9.58
CA ALA A 107 11.69 -19.84 -10.75
C ALA A 107 11.89 -18.79 -11.86
N SER A 108 11.24 -17.65 -11.80
CA SER A 108 11.35 -16.59 -12.81
C SER A 108 12.56 -15.68 -12.54
N THR A 109 13.04 -14.98 -13.57
CA THR A 109 13.92 -13.83 -13.43
C THR A 109 13.07 -12.55 -13.31
N PRO A 110 13.58 -11.46 -12.68
CA PRO A 110 12.84 -10.22 -12.47
C PRO A 110 12.22 -9.64 -13.74
N VAL A 111 13.02 -9.43 -14.77
CA VAL A 111 12.55 -8.82 -16.02
C VAL A 111 11.48 -9.68 -16.72
N ARG A 112 11.67 -11.01 -16.73
CA ARG A 112 10.68 -11.93 -17.29
C ARG A 112 9.36 -11.85 -16.52
N LEU A 113 9.43 -11.79 -15.19
CA LEU A 113 8.26 -11.63 -14.34
C LEU A 113 7.53 -10.33 -14.63
N LEU A 114 8.25 -9.19 -14.63
CA LEU A 114 7.64 -7.87 -14.86
C LEU A 114 7.00 -7.76 -16.24
N ARG A 115 7.65 -8.27 -17.30
CA ARG A 115 7.05 -8.32 -18.65
C ARG A 115 5.81 -9.22 -18.70
N HIS A 116 5.83 -10.34 -17.97
CA HIS A 116 4.67 -11.22 -17.86
C HIS A 116 3.50 -10.52 -17.17
N LEU A 117 3.74 -9.82 -16.05
CA LEU A 117 2.71 -9.05 -15.35
C LEU A 117 2.20 -7.89 -16.22
N ALA A 118 3.09 -7.16 -16.88
CA ALA A 118 2.71 -6.07 -17.79
C ALA A 118 1.73 -6.54 -18.89
N ALA A 119 1.88 -7.77 -19.38
CA ALA A 119 1.01 -8.32 -20.44
C ALA A 119 -0.46 -8.52 -20.02
N PHE A 120 -0.78 -8.46 -18.72
CA PHE A 120 -2.17 -8.50 -18.24
C PHE A 120 -2.86 -7.14 -18.26
N HIS A 121 -2.14 -6.06 -18.53
CA HIS A 121 -2.65 -4.69 -18.48
C HIS A 121 -2.66 -4.07 -19.89
N SER A 122 -3.71 -3.30 -20.20
CA SER A 122 -3.85 -2.64 -21.50
C SER A 122 -2.88 -1.48 -21.72
N CYS A 123 -2.47 -0.81 -20.63
CA CYS A 123 -1.56 0.33 -20.66
C CYS A 123 -0.55 0.24 -19.47
N PRO A 124 0.34 -0.77 -19.49
CA PRO A 124 1.30 -0.96 -18.39
C PRO A 124 2.34 0.17 -18.34
N ALA A 125 3.03 0.26 -17.22
CA ALA A 125 4.26 1.06 -17.13
C ALA A 125 5.36 0.45 -18.01
N ASP A 126 6.29 1.29 -18.43
CA ASP A 126 7.49 0.82 -19.13
C ASP A 126 8.33 -0.03 -18.19
N VAL A 127 8.42 -1.32 -18.50
CA VAL A 127 9.18 -2.31 -17.70
C VAL A 127 10.66 -1.95 -17.65
N GLU A 128 11.24 -1.50 -18.74
CA GLU A 128 12.66 -1.15 -18.79
C GLU A 128 12.97 0.08 -17.93
N MET A 129 12.05 1.04 -17.91
CA MET A 129 12.13 2.20 -17.01
C MET A 129 12.09 1.77 -15.54
N LEU A 130 11.14 0.91 -15.14
CA LEU A 130 11.05 0.40 -13.77
C LEU A 130 12.30 -0.40 -13.37
N VAL A 131 12.79 -1.26 -14.28
CA VAL A 131 14.01 -2.06 -14.08
C VAL A 131 15.22 -1.17 -13.80
N LYS A 132 15.41 -0.12 -14.61
CA LYS A 132 16.51 0.82 -14.46
C LYS A 132 16.36 1.68 -13.20
N ARG A 133 15.16 2.20 -12.95
CA ARG A 133 14.88 3.09 -11.82
C ARG A 133 15.13 2.41 -10.47
N LEU A 134 14.81 1.13 -10.35
CA LEU A 134 14.99 0.35 -9.14
C LEU A 134 16.29 -0.47 -9.13
N GLY A 135 17.21 -0.25 -10.10
CA GLY A 135 18.49 -0.96 -10.19
C GLY A 135 18.37 -2.47 -10.31
N ILE A 136 17.24 -2.95 -10.90
CA ILE A 136 16.98 -4.39 -11.09
C ILE A 136 17.85 -4.98 -12.19
N ASP A 137 18.32 -4.16 -13.12
CA ASP A 137 19.26 -4.52 -14.20
C ASP A 137 20.54 -5.19 -13.68
N ALA A 138 21.06 -4.76 -12.53
CA ALA A 138 22.25 -5.33 -11.90
C ALA A 138 22.12 -6.83 -11.56
N PHE A 139 20.88 -7.35 -11.42
CA PHE A 139 20.61 -8.76 -11.10
C PHE A 139 19.52 -9.38 -11.99
N ALA A 140 19.29 -8.81 -13.16
CA ALA A 140 18.22 -9.22 -14.09
C ALA A 140 18.28 -10.69 -14.53
N GLY A 141 19.47 -11.29 -14.57
CA GLY A 141 19.71 -12.69 -14.91
C GLY A 141 19.54 -13.68 -13.74
N THR A 142 19.39 -13.18 -12.51
CA THR A 142 19.28 -14.03 -11.31
C THR A 142 17.83 -14.41 -11.05
N THR A 143 17.56 -15.69 -10.75
CA THR A 143 16.20 -16.13 -10.41
C THR A 143 15.76 -15.56 -9.05
N VAL A 144 14.46 -15.25 -8.91
CA VAL A 144 13.87 -14.63 -7.72
C VAL A 144 14.24 -15.37 -6.42
N ARG A 145 14.27 -16.71 -6.42
CA ARG A 145 14.65 -17.49 -5.22
C ARG A 145 16.07 -17.18 -4.72
N ARG A 146 16.98 -16.72 -5.60
CA ARG A 146 18.39 -16.45 -5.29
C ARG A 146 18.67 -14.99 -4.96
N LEU A 147 17.67 -14.11 -5.06
CA LEU A 147 17.77 -12.70 -4.75
C LEU A 147 17.88 -12.50 -3.24
N SER A 148 18.61 -11.47 -2.83
CA SER A 148 18.59 -10.97 -1.45
C SER A 148 17.21 -10.39 -1.09
N GLY A 149 16.93 -10.17 0.20
CA GLY A 149 15.69 -9.54 0.66
C GLY A 149 15.44 -8.20 -0.02
N GLY A 150 16.40 -7.28 -0.01
CA GLY A 150 16.28 -5.97 -0.66
C GLY A 150 16.13 -6.05 -2.19
N GLN A 151 16.76 -7.03 -2.86
CA GLN A 151 16.54 -7.26 -4.28
C GLN A 151 15.11 -7.74 -4.56
N LYS A 152 14.57 -8.66 -3.75
CA LYS A 152 13.18 -9.10 -3.85
C LYS A 152 12.21 -7.94 -3.62
N GLN A 153 12.51 -7.08 -2.67
CA GLN A 153 11.71 -5.91 -2.33
C GLN A 153 11.59 -4.96 -3.54
N ARG A 154 12.69 -4.65 -4.21
CA ARG A 154 12.69 -3.84 -5.44
C ARG A 154 11.85 -4.46 -6.56
N VAL A 155 11.94 -5.78 -6.74
CA VAL A 155 11.12 -6.49 -7.74
C VAL A 155 9.63 -6.50 -7.35
N ALA A 156 9.30 -6.66 -6.07
CA ALA A 156 7.93 -6.64 -5.58
C ALA A 156 7.28 -5.26 -5.75
N LEU A 157 8.02 -4.18 -5.45
CA LEU A 157 7.57 -2.81 -5.70
C LEU A 157 7.31 -2.57 -7.20
N ALA A 158 8.25 -2.96 -8.08
CA ALA A 158 8.05 -2.86 -9.52
C ALA A 158 6.82 -3.66 -9.99
N ALA A 159 6.61 -4.87 -9.46
CA ALA A 159 5.48 -5.72 -9.79
C ALA A 159 4.13 -5.11 -9.37
N ALA A 160 4.08 -4.45 -8.20
CA ALA A 160 2.88 -3.76 -7.73
C ALA A 160 2.52 -2.56 -8.62
N LEU A 161 3.51 -1.87 -9.20
CA LEU A 161 3.31 -0.64 -9.95
C LEU A 161 3.28 -0.81 -11.47
N VAL A 162 3.67 -1.98 -11.99
CA VAL A 162 3.77 -2.22 -13.44
C VAL A 162 2.44 -2.05 -14.17
N GLY A 163 1.31 -2.33 -13.51
CA GLY A 163 -0.04 -2.17 -14.06
C GLY A 163 -0.55 -0.72 -14.11
N ARG A 164 0.20 0.27 -13.63
CA ARG A 164 -0.27 1.65 -13.38
C ARG A 164 -1.57 1.67 -12.59
N PRO A 165 -1.54 1.17 -11.36
CA PRO A 165 -2.74 1.02 -10.56
C PRO A 165 -3.36 2.38 -10.17
N HIS A 166 -4.67 2.38 -9.95
CA HIS A 166 -5.37 3.52 -9.35
C HIS A 166 -5.32 3.52 -7.82
N VAL A 167 -5.08 2.33 -7.23
CA VAL A 167 -4.75 2.15 -5.80
C VAL A 167 -3.57 1.20 -5.69
N ALA A 168 -2.57 1.54 -4.89
CA ALA A 168 -1.42 0.69 -4.58
C ALA A 168 -1.35 0.42 -3.07
N PHE A 169 -1.38 -0.84 -2.67
CA PHE A 169 -1.10 -1.28 -1.31
C PHE A 169 0.34 -1.78 -1.24
N LEU A 170 1.15 -1.15 -0.40
CA LEU A 170 2.59 -1.39 -0.30
C LEU A 170 2.93 -1.72 1.17
N ASP A 171 3.09 -3.01 1.47
CA ASP A 171 3.41 -3.45 2.84
C ASP A 171 4.93 -3.39 3.06
N GLU A 172 5.39 -2.43 3.88
CA GLU A 172 6.79 -2.13 4.21
C GLU A 172 7.71 -2.02 2.97
N PRO A 173 7.41 -1.14 1.99
CA PRO A 173 8.02 -1.16 0.66
C PRO A 173 9.54 -0.96 0.62
N THR A 174 10.12 -0.36 1.65
CA THR A 174 11.57 -0.08 1.69
C THR A 174 12.33 -0.91 2.74
N ALA A 175 11.66 -1.89 3.35
CA ALA A 175 12.31 -2.76 4.33
C ALA A 175 13.51 -3.50 3.71
N GLY A 176 14.67 -3.41 4.40
CA GLY A 176 15.89 -4.06 3.96
C GLY A 176 16.56 -3.48 2.70
N LEU A 177 16.11 -2.32 2.21
CA LEU A 177 16.80 -1.58 1.16
C LEU A 177 17.98 -0.79 1.72
N ASP A 178 19.05 -0.70 0.93
CA ASP A 178 20.12 0.25 1.18
C ASP A 178 19.63 1.70 1.02
N PRO A 179 20.35 2.72 1.58
CA PRO A 179 19.89 4.10 1.56
C PRO A 179 19.59 4.66 0.17
N HIS A 180 20.38 4.33 -0.85
CA HIS A 180 20.15 4.82 -2.22
C HIS A 180 18.93 4.18 -2.85
N ALA A 181 18.79 2.86 -2.75
CA ALA A 181 17.61 2.15 -3.24
C ALA A 181 16.31 2.58 -2.53
N ARG A 182 16.42 3.00 -1.26
CA ARG A 182 15.28 3.56 -0.50
C ARG A 182 14.82 4.90 -1.09
N LEU A 183 15.77 5.79 -1.42
CA LEU A 183 15.44 7.07 -2.06
C LEU A 183 14.77 6.87 -3.42
N ASP A 184 15.31 5.97 -4.25
CA ASP A 184 14.71 5.63 -5.55
C ASP A 184 13.30 5.07 -5.42
N ALA A 185 13.05 4.22 -4.41
CA ALA A 185 11.73 3.68 -4.11
C ALA A 185 10.75 4.79 -3.66
N TRP A 186 11.17 5.69 -2.77
CA TRP A 186 10.35 6.82 -2.33
C TRP A 186 9.99 7.76 -3.48
N ASP A 187 10.94 8.05 -4.37
CA ASP A 187 10.69 8.89 -5.54
C ASP A 187 9.65 8.22 -6.46
N LEU A 188 9.78 6.91 -6.71
CA LEU A 188 8.82 6.17 -7.53
C LEU A 188 7.42 6.14 -6.89
N ILE A 189 7.33 6.00 -5.57
CA ILE A 189 6.05 6.05 -4.83
C ILE A 189 5.41 7.44 -4.98
N ARG A 190 6.18 8.53 -4.82
CA ARG A 190 5.68 9.89 -5.00
C ARG A 190 5.22 10.15 -6.44
N GLU A 191 6.01 9.76 -7.42
CA GLU A 191 5.64 9.85 -8.83
C GLU A 191 4.34 9.08 -9.11
N THR A 192 4.17 7.90 -8.53
CA THR A 192 2.93 7.11 -8.66
C THR A 192 1.74 7.84 -8.06
N ARG A 193 1.86 8.43 -6.86
CA ARG A 193 0.85 9.30 -6.25
C ARG A 193 0.49 10.47 -7.18
N ASP A 194 1.49 11.12 -7.76
CA ASP A 194 1.31 12.31 -8.60
C ASP A 194 0.54 12.01 -9.91
N THR A 195 0.48 10.74 -10.33
CA THR A 195 -0.42 10.30 -11.41
C THR A 195 -1.89 10.21 -10.98
N GLY A 196 -2.22 10.50 -9.73
CA GLY A 196 -3.57 10.37 -9.15
C GLY A 196 -3.83 9.04 -8.44
N CYS A 197 -2.84 8.15 -8.35
CA CYS A 197 -2.94 6.90 -7.61
C CYS A 197 -3.10 7.17 -6.10
N ALA A 198 -4.02 6.46 -5.45
CA ALA A 198 -4.04 6.40 -4.00
C ALA A 198 -2.99 5.37 -3.54
N VAL A 199 -1.98 5.79 -2.79
CA VAL A 199 -0.94 4.88 -2.32
C VAL A 199 -1.11 4.65 -0.82
N ILE A 200 -1.23 3.41 -0.41
CA ILE A 200 -1.29 3.01 1.00
C ILE A 200 0.02 2.31 1.35
N VAL A 201 0.74 2.84 2.32
CA VAL A 201 2.03 2.31 2.77
C VAL A 201 1.89 1.89 4.22
N THR A 202 2.23 0.65 4.56
CA THR A 202 2.53 0.32 5.95
C THR A 202 4.00 0.56 6.21
N THR A 203 4.32 1.09 7.36
CA THR A 203 5.71 1.25 7.76
C THR A 203 5.86 1.31 9.30
N HIS A 204 7.04 1.01 9.77
CA HIS A 204 7.48 1.27 11.14
C HIS A 204 8.57 2.37 11.18
N SER A 205 8.93 2.94 10.02
CA SER A 205 9.92 4.01 9.89
C SER A 205 9.24 5.38 9.91
N PHE A 206 9.55 6.20 10.91
CA PHE A 206 9.08 7.59 10.97
C PHE A 206 9.61 8.41 9.80
N GLU A 207 10.90 8.23 9.44
CA GLU A 207 11.50 8.91 8.29
C GLU A 207 10.73 8.64 6.99
N GLU A 208 10.34 7.38 6.75
CA GLU A 208 9.55 7.02 5.57
C GLU A 208 8.17 7.68 5.58
N ALA A 209 7.49 7.65 6.73
CA ALA A 209 6.19 8.28 6.89
C ALA A 209 6.27 9.81 6.67
N GLU A 210 7.24 10.48 7.29
CA GLU A 210 7.42 11.94 7.15
C GLU A 210 7.79 12.35 5.71
N ARG A 211 8.53 11.51 4.99
CA ARG A 211 8.93 11.80 3.60
C ARG A 211 7.84 11.54 2.57
N LEU A 212 6.98 10.56 2.82
CA LEU A 212 6.01 10.09 1.83
C LEU A 212 4.59 10.56 2.10
N ALA A 213 4.16 10.59 3.39
CA ALA A 213 2.75 10.63 3.69
C ALA A 213 2.15 12.03 3.57
N ASP A 214 1.02 12.09 2.87
CA ASP A 214 0.08 13.22 2.92
C ASP A 214 -0.90 13.03 4.08
N HIS A 215 -1.21 11.76 4.44
CA HIS A 215 -2.10 11.39 5.53
C HIS A 215 -1.48 10.27 6.37
N ILE A 216 -1.54 10.42 7.70
CA ILE A 216 -1.01 9.46 8.67
C ILE A 216 -2.17 8.77 9.37
N VAL A 217 -2.04 7.46 9.57
CA VAL A 217 -2.93 6.64 10.40
C VAL A 217 -2.07 5.88 11.40
N ILE A 218 -2.13 6.21 12.68
CA ILE A 218 -1.42 5.48 13.74
C ILE A 218 -2.35 4.42 14.31
N VAL A 219 -1.89 3.17 14.27
CA VAL A 219 -2.67 2.01 14.73
C VAL A 219 -2.00 1.32 15.91
N THR A 220 -2.81 0.91 16.89
CA THR A 220 -2.37 0.14 18.05
C THR A 220 -3.50 -0.79 18.50
N ALA A 221 -3.15 -2.00 18.93
CA ALA A 221 -4.09 -3.00 19.45
C ALA A 221 -5.33 -3.23 18.54
N GLY A 222 -5.14 -3.21 17.21
CA GLY A 222 -6.21 -3.44 16.23
C GLY A 222 -7.18 -2.26 16.06
N ARG A 223 -6.82 -1.04 16.49
CA ARG A 223 -7.63 0.18 16.38
C ARG A 223 -6.80 1.34 15.82
N VAL A 224 -7.48 2.32 15.24
CA VAL A 224 -6.86 3.61 14.93
C VAL A 224 -6.78 4.42 16.22
N ALA A 225 -5.55 4.77 16.63
CA ALA A 225 -5.31 5.62 17.78
C ALA A 225 -5.46 7.12 17.42
N THR A 226 -4.96 7.52 16.26
CA THR A 226 -5.14 8.85 15.67
C THR A 226 -4.93 8.80 14.17
N GLN A 227 -5.50 9.76 13.45
CA GLN A 227 -5.28 9.95 12.01
C GLN A 227 -5.48 11.43 11.64
N GLY A 228 -4.78 11.88 10.60
CA GLY A 228 -4.85 13.24 10.09
C GLY A 228 -3.80 13.48 9.01
N SER A 229 -3.74 14.69 8.45
CA SER A 229 -2.61 15.10 7.62
C SER A 229 -1.32 15.08 8.44
N LEU A 230 -0.17 14.94 7.79
CA LEU A 230 1.12 14.98 8.49
C LEU A 230 1.25 16.26 9.33
N ALA A 231 0.84 17.43 8.79
CA ALA A 231 0.88 18.70 9.51
C ALA A 231 -0.02 18.73 10.75
N GLU A 232 -1.21 18.09 10.69
CA GLU A 232 -2.13 18.02 11.84
C GLU A 232 -1.56 17.15 12.94
N VAL A 233 -1.07 15.94 12.60
CA VAL A 233 -0.57 14.99 13.61
C VAL A 233 0.77 15.43 14.23
N THR A 234 1.54 16.28 13.54
CA THR A 234 2.82 16.82 14.05
C THR A 234 2.73 18.25 14.58
N SER A 235 1.52 18.80 14.75
CA SER A 235 1.30 20.20 15.17
C SER A 235 1.84 20.51 16.57
N GLU A 236 1.82 19.55 17.48
CA GLU A 236 2.22 19.73 18.89
C GLU A 236 3.50 19.01 19.27
N SER A 237 3.91 17.99 18.50
CA SER A 237 5.09 17.17 18.78
C SER A 237 5.61 16.50 17.50
N SER A 238 6.82 15.91 17.55
CA SER A 238 7.29 15.08 16.44
C SER A 238 6.40 13.86 16.25
N LEU A 239 6.40 13.30 15.03
CA LEU A 239 5.67 12.05 14.74
C LEU A 239 6.12 10.91 15.67
N GLU A 240 7.42 10.87 15.98
CA GLU A 240 8.02 9.88 16.87
C GLU A 240 7.49 10.02 18.31
N ASP A 241 7.47 11.23 18.87
CA ASP A 241 6.96 11.49 20.23
C ASP A 241 5.49 11.15 20.36
N LEU A 242 4.68 11.57 19.38
CA LEU A 242 3.26 11.23 19.30
C LEU A 242 3.05 9.72 19.26
N TYR A 243 3.78 9.03 18.40
CA TYR A 243 3.69 7.57 18.30
C TYR A 243 4.02 6.88 19.62
N PHE A 244 5.11 7.27 20.31
CA PHE A 244 5.46 6.66 21.59
C PHE A 244 4.45 6.98 22.68
N SER A 245 3.86 8.16 22.71
CA SER A 245 2.80 8.49 23.67
C SER A 245 1.59 7.55 23.52
N LEU A 246 1.14 7.32 22.28
CA LEU A 246 -0.03 6.50 21.98
C LEU A 246 0.22 4.98 22.16
N THR A 247 1.45 4.51 21.92
CA THR A 247 1.75 3.07 21.94
C THR A 247 2.19 2.56 23.33
N ARG A 248 2.75 3.42 24.20
CA ARG A 248 3.11 3.04 25.58
C ARG A 248 1.89 2.75 26.46
N GLU A 249 0.80 3.45 26.27
CA GLU A 249 -0.45 3.23 27.02
C GLU A 249 -1.12 1.89 26.68
N SER A 250 -0.90 1.37 25.47
CA SER A 250 -1.50 0.12 25.00
C SER A 250 -0.75 -1.14 25.45
N GLN A 251 0.41 -1.00 26.11
CA GLN A 251 1.20 -2.12 26.63
C GLN A 251 1.02 -2.33 28.16
N ARG A 252 0.22 -1.50 28.81
CA ARG A 252 -0.18 -1.64 30.22
C ARG A 252 -1.58 -2.25 30.31
#